data_a9d7bd9477761b886b3ddc864e2aeca0
#
_entry.id   a9d7bd9477761b886b3ddc864e2aeca0
#
_cell.length_a   1.000
_cell.length_b   1.000
_cell.length_c   1.000
_cell.angle_alpha   90.00
_cell.angle_beta   90.00
_cell.angle_gamma   90.00
#
_symmetry.space_group_name_H-M   'P 1'
#
loop_
_entity.id
_entity.type
_entity.pdbx_description
1 polymer ?
#
loop_
_entity_poly.entity_id
_entity_poly.type
_entity_poly.pdbx_seq_one_letter_code
_entity_poly.pdbx_strand_id
1 'polypeptide(L)'
;MMLLIRPAAEVAIKSKPVRRQQMRQLRQNIRKLLVRLDPEIVVEGSWDRVDVEVPEGQGLLSPVLDELSRIPGISTIQEISVYPLVSLEDVGEKALAAYGKRLAGKTFAVRARRSGQHDFTSSELERQVGGFLLASTEAAGVKLKAPDVEVRIDVRDDSFHISHRKHEGLGGYPMGTVENVMTLVSGGYDSSVAAYLMMRRGLRSHFLFFNLGGQAHEVGVKQVASYLWNRYASSHSVKFISVPFEGVVAEIMRSVNHRHWGVVLKRQMLKAADKVAEEIKVEGLVMGDAVAQVSSQTLTNLNVVDRASNMVVLRPLIAMDKQQIIRIAHEIGTDSYARNMPEYCGVISQKPATRAKLDRVEYDESRMDPAVLEQAVADRTETAMGRMMIPETTLDDVELVNIPAVDDVIIDVRHPDEEQRAPLTLTNNQVINIPFYELNQQVEQLDSHRQYLLYCDKGTMSRVHAGHLKAEGHDNIKVYAPG
;
A
#
# COMPACT_ATOMS: atom_id res chain seq x y z
N MET A 1 1.73 -28.89 11.13
CA MET A 1 1.75 -28.69 9.65
C MET A 1 3.03 -27.98 9.23
N MET A 2 3.72 -28.45 8.18
CA MET A 2 4.96 -27.82 7.69
C MET A 2 4.71 -27.04 6.41
N LEU A 3 5.24 -25.81 6.33
CA LEU A 3 5.21 -24.98 5.13
C LEU A 3 6.63 -24.75 4.63
N LEU A 4 6.86 -25.03 3.34
CA LEU A 4 8.12 -24.76 2.67
C LEU A 4 8.00 -23.49 1.81
N ILE A 5 8.80 -22.49 2.13
CA ILE A 5 8.77 -21.17 1.50
C ILE A 5 9.96 -21.02 0.58
N ARG A 6 9.70 -20.69 -0.68
CA ARG A 6 10.74 -20.39 -1.66
C ARG A 6 10.85 -18.90 -1.91
N PRO A 7 12.08 -18.38 -1.96
CA PRO A 7 12.31 -16.97 -2.25
C PRO A 7 11.94 -16.65 -3.70
N ALA A 8 11.72 -15.35 -3.97
CA ALA A 8 11.54 -14.84 -5.31
C ALA A 8 12.76 -15.11 -6.20
N ALA A 9 12.53 -15.21 -7.51
CA ALA A 9 13.59 -15.52 -8.48
C ALA A 9 14.75 -14.51 -8.42
N GLU A 10 14.42 -13.24 -8.19
CA GLU A 10 15.39 -12.15 -8.06
C GLU A 10 16.37 -12.37 -6.89
N VAL A 11 15.95 -13.03 -5.83
CA VAL A 11 16.81 -13.43 -4.70
C VAL A 11 17.66 -14.63 -5.10
N ALA A 12 17.07 -15.61 -5.79
CA ALA A 12 17.73 -16.86 -6.15
C ALA A 12 18.92 -16.68 -7.11
N ILE A 13 18.86 -15.67 -8.01
CA ILE A 13 19.92 -15.40 -9.01
C ILE A 13 21.09 -14.60 -8.47
N LYS A 14 21.04 -14.09 -7.23
CA LYS A 14 22.12 -13.30 -6.63
C LYS A 14 23.35 -14.15 -6.30
N SER A 15 24.51 -13.51 -6.17
CA SER A 15 25.73 -14.16 -5.67
C SER A 15 25.50 -14.82 -4.31
N LYS A 16 26.26 -15.89 -4.01
CA LYS A 16 26.11 -16.65 -2.76
C LYS A 16 26.07 -15.77 -1.49
N PRO A 17 26.99 -14.78 -1.29
CA PRO A 17 26.95 -13.92 -0.12
C PRO A 17 25.67 -13.08 -0.02
N VAL A 18 25.30 -12.43 -1.11
CA VAL A 18 24.11 -11.58 -1.19
C VAL A 18 22.84 -12.40 -0.94
N ARG A 19 22.72 -13.56 -1.59
CA ARG A 19 21.59 -14.47 -1.39
C ARG A 19 21.48 -14.93 0.07
N ARG A 20 22.59 -15.30 0.71
CA ARG A 20 22.60 -15.67 2.13
C ARG A 20 22.12 -14.53 3.03
N GLN A 21 22.54 -13.32 2.75
CA GLN A 21 22.10 -12.12 3.49
C GLN A 21 20.60 -11.90 3.30
N GLN A 22 20.11 -11.94 2.07
CA GLN A 22 18.69 -11.75 1.75
C GLN A 22 17.82 -12.86 2.37
N MET A 23 18.26 -14.12 2.32
CA MET A 23 17.54 -15.23 2.96
C MET A 23 17.52 -15.11 4.49
N ARG A 24 18.59 -14.62 5.10
CA ARG A 24 18.61 -14.33 6.55
C ARG A 24 17.58 -13.25 6.88
N GLN A 25 17.53 -12.18 6.09
CA GLN A 25 16.56 -11.10 6.28
C GLN A 25 15.13 -11.59 6.08
N LEU A 26 14.86 -12.37 5.02
CA LEU A 26 13.54 -12.95 4.76
C LEU A 26 13.07 -13.79 5.96
N ARG A 27 13.92 -14.68 6.47
CA ARG A 27 13.62 -15.50 7.63
C ARG A 27 13.31 -14.67 8.87
N GLN A 28 14.08 -13.59 9.11
CA GLN A 28 13.83 -12.69 10.22
C GLN A 28 12.49 -11.96 10.06
N ASN A 29 12.14 -11.52 8.84
CA ASN A 29 10.86 -10.87 8.56
C ASN A 29 9.70 -11.83 8.84
N ILE A 30 9.77 -13.05 8.31
CA ILE A 30 8.77 -14.10 8.55
C ILE A 30 8.60 -14.35 10.05
N ARG A 31 9.69 -14.58 10.77
CA ARG A 31 9.65 -14.85 12.22
C ARG A 31 8.99 -13.70 12.99
N LYS A 32 9.36 -12.45 12.68
CA LYS A 32 8.79 -11.26 13.31
C LYS A 32 7.28 -11.14 13.16
N LEU A 33 6.76 -11.54 12.01
CA LEU A 33 5.34 -11.43 11.69
C LEU A 33 4.55 -12.59 12.27
N LEU A 34 5.04 -13.81 12.09
CA LEU A 34 4.33 -15.01 12.53
C LEU A 34 4.29 -15.19 14.06
N VAL A 35 5.32 -14.73 14.79
CA VAL A 35 5.31 -14.77 16.27
C VAL A 35 4.15 -13.94 16.88
N ARG A 36 3.59 -13.01 16.13
CA ARG A 36 2.41 -12.24 16.55
C ARG A 36 1.12 -13.03 16.44
N LEU A 37 1.08 -14.03 15.55
CA LEU A 37 -0.05 -14.95 15.41
C LEU A 37 0.00 -16.03 16.46
N ASP A 38 1.17 -16.64 16.64
CA ASP A 38 1.40 -17.64 17.66
C ASP A 38 2.90 -17.74 17.96
N PRO A 39 3.33 -17.65 19.23
CA PRO A 39 4.73 -17.75 19.64
C PRO A 39 5.33 -19.17 19.46
N GLU A 40 4.50 -20.21 19.32
CA GLU A 40 4.95 -21.58 19.08
C GLU A 40 5.31 -21.88 17.63
N ILE A 41 5.02 -20.94 16.70
CA ILE A 41 5.41 -21.10 15.29
C ILE A 41 6.93 -21.08 15.16
N VAL A 42 7.50 -22.18 14.67
CA VAL A 42 8.94 -22.30 14.43
C VAL A 42 9.28 -21.88 13.00
N VAL A 43 10.28 -20.99 12.87
CA VAL A 43 10.76 -20.50 11.57
C VAL A 43 12.24 -20.80 11.44
N GLU A 44 12.58 -21.76 10.59
CA GLU A 44 13.94 -22.19 10.30
C GLU A 44 14.25 -22.05 8.82
N GLY A 45 15.39 -22.50 8.38
CA GLY A 45 15.69 -22.54 6.95
C GLY A 45 17.15 -22.41 6.61
N SER A 46 17.43 -22.68 5.36
CA SER A 46 18.75 -22.67 4.74
C SER A 46 18.96 -21.44 3.85
N TRP A 47 19.97 -21.52 2.99
CA TRP A 47 20.31 -20.48 2.04
C TRP A 47 19.35 -20.41 0.81
N ASP A 48 18.51 -21.41 0.61
CA ASP A 48 17.64 -21.57 -0.56
C ASP A 48 16.14 -21.66 -0.24
N ARG A 49 15.78 -21.80 1.07
CA ARG A 49 14.38 -21.91 1.51
C ARG A 49 14.20 -21.49 2.96
N VAL A 50 12.96 -21.25 3.34
CA VAL A 50 12.53 -21.12 4.73
C VAL A 50 11.48 -22.19 5.02
N ASP A 51 11.63 -22.88 6.13
CA ASP A 51 10.72 -23.89 6.64
C ASP A 51 9.96 -23.27 7.82
N VAL A 52 8.62 -23.38 7.82
CA VAL A 52 7.75 -22.87 8.87
C VAL A 52 6.91 -24.01 9.40
N GLU A 53 7.07 -24.31 10.68
CA GLU A 53 6.26 -25.30 11.39
C GLU A 53 5.11 -24.58 12.10
N VAL A 54 3.88 -24.94 11.71
CA VAL A 54 2.64 -24.40 12.29
C VAL A 54 2.07 -25.45 13.25
N PRO A 55 1.83 -25.11 14.54
CA PRO A 55 1.20 -26.00 15.50
C PRO A 55 -0.14 -26.55 15.00
N GLU A 56 -0.48 -27.79 15.40
CA GLU A 56 -1.75 -28.42 15.04
C GLU A 56 -2.88 -27.94 15.94
N GLY A 57 -4.09 -27.82 15.41
CA GLY A 57 -5.33 -27.76 16.19
C GLY A 57 -5.96 -26.40 16.42
N GLN A 58 -5.38 -25.26 15.99
CA GLN A 58 -5.92 -23.93 16.32
C GLN A 58 -6.49 -23.13 15.15
N GLY A 59 -6.69 -23.72 13.98
CA GLY A 59 -7.13 -22.97 12.78
C GLY A 59 -6.09 -21.95 12.27
N LEU A 60 -4.84 -22.05 12.74
CA LEU A 60 -3.74 -21.12 12.46
C LEU A 60 -3.25 -21.15 11.02
N LEU A 61 -3.48 -22.25 10.30
CA LEU A 61 -2.95 -22.41 8.95
C LEU A 61 -3.41 -21.30 8.01
N SER A 62 -4.69 -20.94 8.01
CA SER A 62 -5.24 -19.89 7.13
C SER A 62 -4.68 -18.51 7.45
N PRO A 63 -4.64 -18.03 8.71
CA PRO A 63 -3.96 -16.77 9.05
C PRO A 63 -2.48 -16.75 8.70
N VAL A 64 -1.75 -17.86 8.90
CA VAL A 64 -0.32 -17.97 8.57
C VAL A 64 -0.11 -17.89 7.05
N LEU A 65 -0.91 -18.58 6.25
CA LEU A 65 -0.84 -18.51 4.78
C LEU A 65 -1.17 -17.13 4.27
N ASP A 66 -2.18 -16.47 4.83
CA ASP A 66 -2.55 -15.11 4.48
C ASP A 66 -1.40 -14.12 4.80
N GLU A 67 -0.78 -14.23 5.98
CA GLU A 67 0.36 -13.39 6.35
C GLU A 67 1.57 -13.65 5.43
N LEU A 68 1.94 -14.91 5.21
CA LEU A 68 3.06 -15.28 4.34
C LEU A 68 2.88 -14.81 2.89
N SER A 69 1.64 -14.85 2.38
CA SER A 69 1.34 -14.43 1.00
C SER A 69 1.63 -12.96 0.72
N ARG A 70 1.72 -12.13 1.78
CA ARG A 70 1.93 -10.68 1.72
C ARG A 70 3.36 -10.25 2.05
N ILE A 71 4.25 -11.19 2.40
CA ILE A 71 5.64 -10.85 2.73
C ILE A 71 6.46 -10.66 1.45
N PRO A 72 7.05 -9.48 1.22
CA PRO A 72 7.97 -9.27 0.10
C PRO A 72 9.16 -10.24 0.15
N GLY A 73 9.52 -10.79 -1.01
CA GLY A 73 10.61 -11.76 -1.14
C GLY A 73 10.15 -13.22 -1.20
N ILE A 74 8.88 -13.52 -0.93
CA ILE A 74 8.32 -14.86 -1.04
C ILE A 74 7.75 -15.07 -2.45
N SER A 75 8.22 -16.12 -3.15
CA SER A 75 7.64 -16.53 -4.44
C SER A 75 6.50 -17.52 -4.23
N THR A 76 6.74 -18.58 -3.45
CA THR A 76 5.74 -19.63 -3.26
C THR A 76 5.80 -20.20 -1.85
N ILE A 77 4.63 -20.64 -1.38
CA ILE A 77 4.43 -21.32 -0.11
C ILE A 77 3.88 -22.69 -0.44
N GLN A 78 4.54 -23.75 -0.01
CA GLN A 78 4.11 -25.14 -0.26
C GLN A 78 3.74 -25.79 1.09
N GLU A 79 2.52 -26.28 1.18
CA GLU A 79 2.13 -27.17 2.28
C GLU A 79 2.80 -28.52 2.05
N ILE A 80 3.55 -29.00 3.03
CA ILE A 80 4.26 -30.27 2.94
C ILE A 80 4.01 -31.15 4.17
N SER A 81 4.04 -32.46 3.96
CA SER A 81 4.22 -33.43 5.03
C SER A 81 5.61 -34.03 4.93
N VAL A 82 6.26 -34.19 6.08
CA VAL A 82 7.61 -34.73 6.21
C VAL A 82 7.54 -36.10 6.83
N TYR A 83 8.21 -37.08 6.23
CA TYR A 83 8.25 -38.45 6.67
C TYR A 83 9.69 -38.97 6.68
N PRO A 84 10.07 -39.91 7.59
CA PRO A 84 11.32 -40.63 7.48
C PRO A 84 11.32 -41.50 6.23
N LEU A 85 12.44 -41.62 5.55
CA LEU A 85 12.61 -42.48 4.38
C LEU A 85 12.91 -43.91 4.82
N VAL A 86 11.89 -44.75 4.84
CA VAL A 86 12.01 -46.15 5.23
C VAL A 86 12.16 -47.04 3.99
N SER A 87 11.25 -46.92 3.01
CA SER A 87 11.29 -47.66 1.75
C SER A 87 10.55 -46.90 0.64
N LEU A 88 10.70 -47.32 -0.60
CA LEU A 88 9.95 -46.73 -1.72
C LEU A 88 8.46 -47.09 -1.70
N GLU A 89 8.11 -48.22 -1.11
CA GLU A 89 6.73 -48.63 -0.85
C GLU A 89 6.06 -47.65 0.10
N ASP A 90 6.73 -47.31 1.23
CA ASP A 90 6.21 -46.37 2.23
C ASP A 90 6.00 -44.96 1.58
N VAL A 91 6.91 -44.51 0.71
CA VAL A 91 6.71 -43.30 -0.08
C VAL A 91 5.44 -43.38 -0.92
N GLY A 92 5.17 -44.52 -1.55
CA GLY A 92 3.95 -44.78 -2.31
C GLY A 92 2.68 -44.68 -1.46
N GLU A 93 2.68 -45.31 -0.29
CA GLU A 93 1.56 -45.28 0.67
C GLU A 93 1.24 -43.87 1.16
N LYS A 94 2.28 -43.11 1.56
CA LYS A 94 2.10 -41.71 1.97
C LYS A 94 1.63 -40.82 0.81
N ALA A 95 2.13 -41.06 -0.42
CA ALA A 95 1.64 -40.38 -1.61
C ALA A 95 0.18 -40.70 -1.92
N LEU A 96 -0.24 -41.97 -1.75
CA LEU A 96 -1.63 -42.39 -1.88
C LEU A 96 -2.53 -41.69 -0.85
N ALA A 97 -2.12 -41.63 0.40
CA ALA A 97 -2.86 -40.94 1.46
C ALA A 97 -3.05 -39.44 1.12
N ALA A 98 -2.02 -38.78 0.57
CA ALA A 98 -2.04 -37.36 0.24
C ALA A 98 -2.81 -37.02 -1.04
N TYR A 99 -2.74 -37.88 -2.06
CA TYR A 99 -3.21 -37.57 -3.39
C TYR A 99 -4.34 -38.48 -3.90
N GLY A 100 -4.56 -39.66 -3.32
CA GLY A 100 -5.45 -40.68 -3.84
C GLY A 100 -6.82 -40.16 -4.27
N LYS A 101 -7.50 -39.42 -3.41
CA LYS A 101 -8.81 -38.81 -3.71
C LYS A 101 -8.76 -37.77 -4.84
N ARG A 102 -7.62 -37.12 -5.05
CA ARG A 102 -7.44 -36.07 -6.08
C ARG A 102 -7.16 -36.65 -7.47
N LEU A 103 -6.73 -37.90 -7.55
CA LEU A 103 -6.36 -38.58 -8.78
C LEU A 103 -7.57 -39.20 -9.52
N ALA A 104 -8.70 -39.43 -8.85
CA ALA A 104 -9.86 -40.06 -9.43
C ALA A 104 -10.31 -39.34 -10.74
N GLY A 105 -10.35 -40.09 -11.83
CA GLY A 105 -10.73 -39.61 -13.15
C GLY A 105 -9.75 -38.64 -13.83
N LYS A 106 -8.56 -38.43 -13.27
CA LYS A 106 -7.57 -37.44 -13.75
C LYS A 106 -6.28 -38.12 -14.20
N THR A 107 -5.59 -37.48 -15.15
CA THR A 107 -4.22 -37.87 -15.49
C THR A 107 -3.23 -37.27 -14.49
N PHE A 108 -2.15 -37.99 -14.21
CA PHE A 108 -1.14 -37.51 -13.28
C PHE A 108 0.29 -37.83 -13.74
N ALA A 109 1.24 -37.12 -13.08
CA ALA A 109 2.66 -37.45 -13.14
C ALA A 109 3.28 -37.34 -11.76
N VAL A 110 4.17 -38.25 -11.41
CA VAL A 110 5.04 -38.09 -10.25
C VAL A 110 6.26 -37.26 -10.66
N ARG A 111 6.65 -36.32 -9.80
CA ARG A 111 7.84 -35.49 -9.95
C ARG A 111 8.68 -35.60 -8.70
N ALA A 112 9.78 -36.32 -8.81
CA ALA A 112 10.70 -36.55 -7.71
C ALA A 112 11.96 -35.70 -7.84
N ARG A 113 12.34 -35.05 -6.74
CA ARG A 113 13.68 -34.47 -6.58
C ARG A 113 14.41 -35.22 -5.49
N ARG A 114 15.72 -35.33 -5.63
CA ARG A 114 16.56 -36.04 -4.68
C ARG A 114 17.81 -35.25 -4.37
N SER A 115 18.15 -35.18 -3.08
CA SER A 115 19.37 -34.59 -2.55
C SER A 115 19.95 -35.55 -1.52
N GLY A 116 21.23 -35.80 -1.57
CA GLY A 116 21.92 -36.82 -0.77
C GLY A 116 22.25 -38.08 -1.56
N GLN A 117 22.79 -39.08 -0.87
CA GLN A 117 23.16 -40.39 -1.45
C GLN A 117 22.07 -41.42 -1.12
N HIS A 118 21.56 -42.09 -2.15
CA HIS A 118 20.50 -43.11 -2.02
C HIS A 118 20.74 -44.20 -3.05
N ASP A 119 20.30 -45.39 -2.80
CA ASP A 119 20.44 -46.56 -3.67
C ASP A 119 19.47 -46.58 -4.89
N PHE A 120 18.70 -45.50 -5.05
CA PHE A 120 17.75 -45.33 -6.13
C PHE A 120 17.89 -43.94 -6.80
N THR A 121 17.45 -43.85 -8.04
CA THR A 121 17.39 -42.59 -8.79
C THR A 121 16.03 -41.93 -8.70
N SER A 122 15.95 -40.61 -8.98
CA SER A 122 14.66 -39.93 -9.04
C SER A 122 13.68 -40.57 -10.04
N SER A 123 14.18 -41.05 -11.18
CA SER A 123 13.36 -41.74 -12.20
C SER A 123 12.81 -43.08 -11.74
N GLU A 124 13.58 -43.83 -10.94
CA GLU A 124 13.11 -45.07 -10.33
C GLU A 124 12.02 -44.81 -9.30
N LEU A 125 12.20 -43.79 -8.42
CA LEU A 125 11.19 -43.35 -7.48
C LEU A 125 9.89 -42.92 -8.21
N GLU A 126 10.02 -42.05 -9.24
CA GLU A 126 8.86 -41.62 -10.06
C GLU A 126 8.10 -42.80 -10.69
N ARG A 127 8.83 -43.78 -11.19
CA ARG A 127 8.24 -44.96 -11.83
C ARG A 127 7.54 -45.87 -10.82
N GLN A 128 8.20 -46.14 -9.68
CA GLN A 128 7.67 -47.04 -8.66
C GLN A 128 6.42 -46.43 -7.98
N VAL A 129 6.51 -45.16 -7.52
CA VAL A 129 5.38 -44.47 -6.94
C VAL A 129 4.26 -44.24 -7.94
N GLY A 130 4.61 -43.91 -9.20
CA GLY A 130 3.62 -43.75 -10.29
C GLY A 130 2.85 -45.03 -10.58
N GLY A 131 3.55 -46.17 -10.65
CA GLY A 131 2.93 -47.49 -10.82
C GLY A 131 2.04 -47.88 -9.62
N PHE A 132 2.51 -47.65 -8.40
CA PHE A 132 1.74 -47.88 -7.18
C PHE A 132 0.45 -47.05 -7.12
N LEU A 133 0.52 -45.75 -7.41
CA LEU A 133 -0.65 -44.85 -7.42
C LEU A 133 -1.65 -45.23 -8.53
N LEU A 134 -1.16 -45.63 -9.74
CA LEU A 134 -2.01 -46.05 -10.84
C LEU A 134 -2.78 -47.33 -10.48
N ALA A 135 -2.13 -48.27 -9.79
CA ALA A 135 -2.75 -49.52 -9.37
C ALA A 135 -3.73 -49.32 -8.18
N SER A 136 -3.52 -48.34 -7.35
CA SER A 136 -4.24 -48.12 -6.09
C SER A 136 -5.34 -47.05 -6.18
N THR A 137 -5.52 -46.37 -7.34
CA THR A 137 -6.51 -45.30 -7.53
C THR A 137 -7.30 -45.44 -8.80
N GLU A 138 -8.41 -44.71 -8.90
CA GLU A 138 -9.21 -44.59 -10.11
C GLU A 138 -8.66 -43.50 -11.07
N ALA A 139 -7.35 -43.32 -11.15
CA ALA A 139 -6.73 -42.34 -12.02
C ALA A 139 -6.95 -42.69 -13.48
N ALA A 140 -7.17 -41.70 -14.35
CA ALA A 140 -7.35 -41.91 -15.79
C ALA A 140 -6.06 -42.41 -16.49
N GLY A 141 -4.91 -42.23 -15.88
CA GLY A 141 -3.63 -42.71 -16.39
C GLY A 141 -2.45 -41.77 -16.05
N VAL A 142 -1.25 -42.23 -16.40
CA VAL A 142 -0.03 -41.41 -16.26
C VAL A 142 0.21 -40.59 -17.51
N LYS A 143 0.41 -39.27 -17.37
CA LYS A 143 0.68 -38.34 -18.45
C LYS A 143 1.85 -37.43 -18.08
N LEU A 144 3.00 -37.63 -18.70
CA LEU A 144 4.23 -36.92 -18.33
C LEU A 144 4.27 -35.45 -18.77
N LYS A 145 3.56 -35.10 -19.85
CA LYS A 145 3.46 -33.71 -20.33
C LYS A 145 2.08 -33.14 -20.02
N ALA A 146 2.03 -32.01 -19.30
CA ALA A 146 0.80 -31.36 -18.91
C ALA A 146 -0.24 -32.33 -18.27
N PRO A 147 0.09 -32.98 -17.13
CA PRO A 147 -0.86 -33.79 -16.38
C PRO A 147 -1.87 -32.90 -15.69
N ASP A 148 -3.05 -33.45 -15.33
CA ASP A 148 -4.05 -32.75 -14.54
C ASP A 148 -3.59 -32.59 -13.09
N VAL A 149 -2.79 -33.55 -12.57
CA VAL A 149 -2.24 -33.54 -11.21
C VAL A 149 -0.76 -33.88 -11.23
N GLU A 150 0.07 -33.04 -10.61
CA GLU A 150 1.47 -33.38 -10.30
C GLU A 150 1.62 -33.84 -8.85
N VAL A 151 2.06 -35.08 -8.64
CA VAL A 151 2.46 -35.62 -7.35
C VAL A 151 3.92 -35.28 -7.12
N ARG A 152 4.20 -34.33 -6.22
CA ARG A 152 5.56 -33.85 -5.98
C ARG A 152 6.15 -34.43 -4.72
N ILE A 153 7.33 -35.04 -4.85
CA ILE A 153 8.06 -35.71 -3.78
C ILE A 153 9.50 -35.17 -3.78
N ASP A 154 9.94 -34.62 -2.68
CA ASP A 154 11.33 -34.21 -2.47
C ASP A 154 11.99 -35.13 -1.43
N VAL A 155 12.99 -35.92 -1.84
CA VAL A 155 13.78 -36.79 -0.94
C VAL A 155 15.06 -36.06 -0.53
N ARG A 156 15.35 -36.07 0.78
CA ARG A 156 16.52 -35.43 1.36
C ARG A 156 17.12 -36.29 2.47
N ASP A 157 18.31 -36.73 2.23
CA ASP A 157 19.01 -37.60 3.18
C ASP A 157 18.06 -38.73 3.66
N ASP A 158 17.76 -38.82 4.94
CA ASP A 158 16.93 -39.85 5.57
C ASP A 158 15.43 -39.50 5.65
N SER A 159 14.95 -38.49 4.88
CA SER A 159 13.56 -38.07 4.90
C SER A 159 13.02 -37.76 3.51
N PHE A 160 11.69 -37.76 3.37
CA PHE A 160 11.04 -37.29 2.18
C PHE A 160 9.86 -36.38 2.50
N HIS A 161 9.57 -35.46 1.59
CA HIS A 161 8.50 -34.48 1.69
C HIS A 161 7.48 -34.73 0.57
N ILE A 162 6.21 -34.72 0.94
CA ILE A 162 5.09 -34.73 0.00
C ILE A 162 4.45 -33.36 0.00
N SER A 163 4.39 -32.70 -1.16
CA SER A 163 3.73 -31.41 -1.33
C SER A 163 2.23 -31.60 -1.53
N HIS A 164 1.38 -30.85 -0.80
CA HIS A 164 -0.07 -30.90 -0.90
C HIS A 164 -0.65 -29.79 -1.77
N ARG A 165 -0.40 -28.56 -1.37
CA ARG A 165 -0.88 -27.34 -2.04
C ARG A 165 0.27 -26.36 -2.22
N LYS A 166 0.16 -25.57 -3.27
CA LYS A 166 1.06 -24.48 -3.57
C LYS A 166 0.27 -23.19 -3.59
N HIS A 167 0.74 -22.21 -2.83
CA HIS A 167 0.21 -20.85 -2.80
C HIS A 167 1.25 -19.91 -3.39
N GLU A 168 0.79 -18.89 -4.09
CA GLU A 168 1.65 -17.85 -4.63
C GLU A 168 1.97 -16.83 -3.52
N GLY A 169 3.21 -16.33 -3.51
CA GLY A 169 3.64 -15.24 -2.65
C GLY A 169 3.71 -13.91 -3.40
N LEU A 170 4.06 -12.84 -2.68
CA LEU A 170 4.08 -11.48 -3.22
C LEU A 170 5.18 -11.24 -4.26
N GLY A 171 6.25 -12.04 -4.25
CA GLY A 171 7.45 -11.80 -5.06
C GLY A 171 8.31 -10.65 -4.50
N GLY A 172 9.15 -10.07 -5.36
CA GLY A 172 9.99 -8.93 -4.99
C GLY A 172 11.22 -9.30 -4.14
N TYR A 173 11.68 -8.36 -3.31
CA TYR A 173 12.82 -8.57 -2.41
C TYR A 173 12.41 -8.55 -0.95
N PRO A 174 13.13 -9.26 -0.07
CA PRO A 174 12.89 -9.18 1.37
C PRO A 174 13.03 -7.74 1.87
N MET A 175 12.02 -7.26 2.59
CA MET A 175 12.01 -5.92 3.18
C MET A 175 13.26 -5.67 4.03
N GLY A 176 13.91 -4.52 3.84
CA GLY A 176 15.12 -4.14 4.55
C GLY A 176 16.43 -4.64 3.93
N THR A 177 16.37 -5.22 2.72
CA THR A 177 17.56 -5.57 1.92
C THR A 177 17.88 -4.57 0.83
N VAL A 178 17.04 -3.57 0.67
CA VAL A 178 17.14 -2.45 -0.26
C VAL A 178 17.09 -1.16 0.55
N GLU A 179 17.46 -0.05 -0.05
CA GLU A 179 17.53 1.28 0.56
C GLU A 179 16.13 1.76 1.03
N ASN A 180 16.15 2.79 1.88
CA ASN A 180 14.93 3.43 2.35
C ASN A 180 14.48 4.51 1.37
N VAL A 181 13.16 4.66 1.24
CA VAL A 181 12.55 5.73 0.45
C VAL A 181 11.49 6.46 1.27
N MET A 182 11.09 7.61 0.78
CA MET A 182 9.99 8.38 1.34
C MET A 182 8.91 8.56 0.28
N THR A 183 7.72 8.04 0.53
CA THR A 183 6.59 8.15 -0.38
C THR A 183 5.73 9.34 0.00
N LEU A 184 5.50 10.23 -0.93
CA LEU A 184 4.55 11.32 -0.81
C LEU A 184 3.14 10.74 -0.93
N VAL A 185 2.38 10.79 0.16
CA VAL A 185 1.05 10.19 0.27
C VAL A 185 -0.03 11.26 0.38
N SER A 186 -1.13 11.04 -0.34
CA SER A 186 -2.33 11.88 -0.28
C SER A 186 -3.57 11.10 0.16
N GLY A 187 -3.42 9.79 0.40
CA GLY A 187 -4.53 8.88 0.70
C GLY A 187 -5.33 8.39 -0.52
N GLY A 188 -5.14 9.02 -1.69
CA GLY A 188 -5.81 8.60 -2.93
C GLY A 188 -5.19 7.35 -3.56
N TYR A 189 -5.81 6.89 -4.66
CA TYR A 189 -5.42 5.67 -5.39
C TYR A 189 -3.94 5.64 -5.78
N ASP A 190 -3.47 6.70 -6.40
CA ASP A 190 -2.16 6.74 -7.03
C ASP A 190 -1.03 6.64 -5.99
N SER A 191 -1.10 7.42 -4.93
CA SER A 191 -0.09 7.42 -3.86
C SER A 191 -0.07 6.11 -3.07
N SER A 192 -1.23 5.50 -2.83
CA SER A 192 -1.35 4.21 -2.13
C SER A 192 -0.72 3.08 -2.93
N VAL A 193 -1.03 3.00 -4.23
CA VAL A 193 -0.47 1.99 -5.14
C VAL A 193 1.03 2.20 -5.33
N ALA A 194 1.49 3.46 -5.44
CA ALA A 194 2.91 3.76 -5.53
C ALA A 194 3.69 3.26 -4.29
N ALA A 195 3.17 3.54 -3.08
CA ALA A 195 3.74 3.06 -1.83
C ALA A 195 3.82 1.52 -1.80
N TYR A 196 2.71 0.85 -2.13
CA TYR A 196 2.66 -0.61 -2.19
C TYR A 196 3.70 -1.21 -3.13
N LEU A 197 3.84 -0.67 -4.34
CA LEU A 197 4.80 -1.19 -5.33
C LEU A 197 6.24 -1.08 -4.83
N MET A 198 6.58 -0.03 -4.08
CA MET A 198 7.90 0.10 -3.46
C MET A 198 8.08 -0.89 -2.31
N MET A 199 7.08 -1.07 -1.46
CA MET A 199 7.11 -2.09 -0.40
C MET A 199 7.27 -3.50 -0.97
N ARG A 200 6.54 -3.83 -2.04
CA ARG A 200 6.68 -5.11 -2.76
C ARG A 200 8.09 -5.32 -3.30
N ARG A 201 8.79 -4.25 -3.70
CA ARG A 201 10.20 -4.30 -4.12
C ARG A 201 11.17 -4.42 -2.94
N GLY A 202 10.69 -4.44 -1.69
CA GLY A 202 11.49 -4.60 -0.49
C GLY A 202 12.07 -3.32 0.08
N LEU A 203 11.70 -2.14 -0.47
CA LEU A 203 12.10 -0.85 0.07
C LEU A 203 11.30 -0.52 1.33
N ARG A 204 11.97 -0.03 2.37
CA ARG A 204 11.29 0.58 3.51
C ARG A 204 10.79 1.95 3.10
N SER A 205 9.48 2.10 2.98
CA SER A 205 8.85 3.35 2.57
C SER A 205 8.34 4.09 3.80
N HIS A 206 8.98 5.21 4.13
CA HIS A 206 8.42 6.21 5.05
C HIS A 206 7.32 6.96 4.33
N PHE A 207 6.32 7.43 5.05
CA PHE A 207 5.20 8.18 4.50
C PHE A 207 5.36 9.67 4.79
N LEU A 208 5.33 10.49 3.76
CA LEU A 208 5.34 11.94 3.86
C LEU A 208 4.00 12.48 3.37
N PHE A 209 3.32 13.19 4.22
CA PHE A 209 2.04 13.80 3.94
C PHE A 209 2.15 15.32 4.03
N PHE A 210 1.72 16.01 2.99
CA PHE A 210 1.56 17.45 2.97
C PHE A 210 0.11 17.79 3.28
N ASN A 211 -0.14 18.29 4.47
CA ASN A 211 -1.47 18.56 4.95
C ASN A 211 -2.01 19.86 4.35
N LEU A 212 -2.99 19.73 3.47
CA LEU A 212 -3.70 20.82 2.80
C LEU A 212 -5.15 20.96 3.28
N GLY A 213 -5.67 19.96 3.97
CA GLY A 213 -7.07 19.84 4.33
C GLY A 213 -7.31 19.68 5.82
N GLY A 214 -6.34 20.06 6.64
CA GLY A 214 -6.45 20.00 8.10
C GLY A 214 -6.49 18.58 8.66
N GLN A 215 -6.97 18.45 9.87
CA GLN A 215 -6.92 17.20 10.63
C GLN A 215 -7.75 16.09 9.99
N ALA A 216 -8.91 16.38 9.43
CA ALA A 216 -9.77 15.39 8.79
C ALA A 216 -9.07 14.67 7.62
N HIS A 217 -8.36 15.43 6.79
CA HIS A 217 -7.54 14.87 5.71
C HIS A 217 -6.41 14.00 6.26
N GLU A 218 -5.72 14.49 7.30
CA GLU A 218 -4.63 13.77 7.93
C GLU A 218 -5.06 12.41 8.51
N VAL A 219 -6.22 12.35 9.17
CA VAL A 219 -6.77 11.10 9.71
C VAL A 219 -7.00 10.07 8.61
N GLY A 220 -7.64 10.46 7.51
CA GLY A 220 -7.87 9.57 6.37
C GLY A 220 -6.55 9.06 5.75
N VAL A 221 -5.55 9.91 5.58
CA VAL A 221 -4.24 9.52 5.07
C VAL A 221 -3.52 8.59 6.04
N LYS A 222 -3.59 8.84 7.35
CA LYS A 222 -3.06 7.95 8.39
C LYS A 222 -3.70 6.57 8.35
N GLN A 223 -5.01 6.48 8.12
CA GLN A 223 -5.71 5.20 7.99
C GLN A 223 -5.15 4.37 6.83
N VAL A 224 -5.03 4.95 5.64
CA VAL A 224 -4.47 4.26 4.45
C VAL A 224 -3.01 3.86 4.69
N ALA A 225 -2.19 4.76 5.22
CA ALA A 225 -0.79 4.50 5.50
C ALA A 225 -0.62 3.37 6.53
N SER A 226 -1.42 3.39 7.60
CA SER A 226 -1.43 2.35 8.63
C SER A 226 -1.86 1.00 8.06
N TYR A 227 -2.92 0.98 7.26
CA TYR A 227 -3.38 -0.23 6.59
C TYR A 227 -2.27 -0.84 5.72
N LEU A 228 -1.64 -0.05 4.85
CA LEU A 228 -0.57 -0.52 3.98
C LEU A 228 0.64 -1.02 4.77
N TRP A 229 1.06 -0.28 5.79
CA TRP A 229 2.18 -0.67 6.63
C TRP A 229 1.89 -1.96 7.40
N ASN A 230 0.73 -2.09 8.05
CA ASN A 230 0.34 -3.28 8.77
C ASN A 230 0.34 -4.51 7.86
N ARG A 231 -0.18 -4.35 6.66
CA ARG A 231 -0.40 -5.47 5.73
C ARG A 231 0.87 -5.91 4.98
N TYR A 232 1.79 -5.00 4.66
CA TYR A 232 2.92 -5.31 3.76
C TYR A 232 4.29 -4.97 4.32
N ALA A 233 4.40 -4.16 5.37
CA ALA A 233 5.69 -3.60 5.81
C ALA A 233 5.92 -3.66 7.33
N SER A 234 5.02 -4.23 8.13
CA SER A 234 5.08 -4.18 9.60
C SER A 234 6.21 -5.01 10.22
N SER A 235 6.97 -5.76 9.42
CA SER A 235 8.25 -6.34 9.85
C SER A 235 9.32 -5.28 10.16
N HIS A 236 9.14 -4.02 9.67
CA HIS A 236 10.06 -2.91 9.87
C HIS A 236 9.33 -1.66 10.39
N SER A 237 10.05 -0.90 11.22
CA SER A 237 9.55 0.40 11.66
C SER A 237 9.75 1.43 10.53
N VAL A 238 8.70 2.19 10.23
CA VAL A 238 8.72 3.36 9.35
C VAL A 238 8.02 4.52 10.03
N LYS A 239 8.26 5.74 9.54
CA LYS A 239 7.65 6.96 10.06
C LYS A 239 6.50 7.41 9.16
N PHE A 240 5.49 8.00 9.76
CA PHE A 240 4.55 8.91 9.13
C PHE A 240 4.95 10.33 9.51
N ILE A 241 5.12 11.18 8.51
CA ILE A 241 5.57 12.56 8.66
C ILE A 241 4.51 13.45 8.04
N SER A 242 3.95 14.34 8.83
CA SER A 242 2.94 15.30 8.40
C SER A 242 3.54 16.71 8.43
N VAL A 243 3.50 17.39 7.28
CA VAL A 243 3.97 18.77 7.11
C VAL A 243 2.75 19.66 6.89
N PRO A 244 2.49 20.65 7.74
CA PRO A 244 1.41 21.62 7.54
C PRO A 244 1.73 22.48 6.31
N PHE A 245 0.88 22.43 5.28
CA PHE A 245 1.21 23.04 3.99
C PHE A 245 0.22 24.13 3.58
N GLU A 246 -0.75 24.44 4.41
CA GLU A 246 -1.77 25.49 4.17
C GLU A 246 -1.13 26.86 3.95
N GLY A 247 -0.15 27.24 4.78
CA GLY A 247 0.60 28.50 4.63
C GLY A 247 1.38 28.57 3.32
N VAL A 248 1.96 27.44 2.87
CA VAL A 248 2.67 27.39 1.58
C VAL A 248 1.69 27.53 0.41
N VAL A 249 0.51 26.93 0.49
CA VAL A 249 -0.55 27.10 -0.51
C VAL A 249 -1.02 28.55 -0.57
N ALA A 250 -1.28 29.18 0.55
CA ALA A 250 -1.66 30.59 0.61
C ALA A 250 -0.60 31.49 -0.01
N GLU A 251 0.69 31.24 0.25
CA GLU A 251 1.80 31.96 -0.35
C GLU A 251 1.90 31.75 -1.86
N ILE A 252 1.69 30.53 -2.36
CA ILE A 252 1.62 30.23 -3.78
C ILE A 252 0.51 31.04 -4.44
N MET A 253 -0.69 31.06 -3.86
CA MET A 253 -1.83 31.79 -4.40
C MET A 253 -1.58 33.31 -4.43
N ARG A 254 -0.89 33.84 -3.45
CA ARG A 254 -0.55 35.27 -3.34
C ARG A 254 0.52 35.70 -4.34
N SER A 255 1.55 34.89 -4.53
CA SER A 255 2.80 35.33 -5.17
C SER A 255 3.02 34.78 -6.58
N VAL A 256 2.38 33.65 -6.93
CA VAL A 256 2.61 32.88 -8.16
C VAL A 256 1.47 33.08 -9.16
N ASN A 257 1.80 33.11 -10.44
CA ASN A 257 0.78 33.14 -11.50
C ASN A 257 -0.12 31.88 -11.41
N HIS A 258 -1.43 32.08 -11.41
CA HIS A 258 -2.42 31.00 -11.26
C HIS A 258 -2.23 29.81 -12.23
N ARG A 259 -1.68 30.06 -13.42
CA ARG A 259 -1.40 29.00 -14.40
C ARG A 259 -0.27 28.04 -13.97
N HIS A 260 0.58 28.46 -13.04
CA HIS A 260 1.72 27.69 -12.53
C HIS A 260 1.48 27.07 -11.16
N TRP A 261 0.36 27.37 -10.47
CA TRP A 261 0.09 26.94 -9.10
C TRP A 261 0.36 25.43 -8.88
N GLY A 262 -0.22 24.55 -9.71
CA GLY A 262 -0.04 23.11 -9.55
C GLY A 262 1.40 22.61 -9.78
N VAL A 263 2.16 23.29 -10.66
CA VAL A 263 3.57 22.97 -10.90
C VAL A 263 4.43 23.46 -9.73
N VAL A 264 4.21 24.71 -9.28
CA VAL A 264 4.94 25.28 -8.14
C VAL A 264 4.63 24.52 -6.85
N LEU A 265 3.36 24.16 -6.62
CA LEU A 265 2.99 23.33 -5.44
C LEU A 265 3.82 22.04 -5.40
N LYS A 266 3.88 21.28 -6.49
CA LYS A 266 4.69 20.06 -6.55
C LYS A 266 6.19 20.32 -6.36
N ARG A 267 6.70 21.43 -6.87
CA ARG A 267 8.09 21.85 -6.65
C ARG A 267 8.36 22.18 -5.17
N GLN A 268 7.45 22.88 -4.51
CA GLN A 268 7.58 23.18 -3.08
C GLN A 268 7.48 21.90 -2.23
N MET A 269 6.59 20.97 -2.60
CA MET A 269 6.53 19.65 -1.96
C MET A 269 7.85 18.88 -2.09
N LEU A 270 8.49 18.88 -3.28
CA LEU A 270 9.78 18.22 -3.46
C LEU A 270 10.90 18.91 -2.67
N LYS A 271 10.97 20.24 -2.65
CA LYS A 271 11.95 21.00 -1.85
C LYS A 271 11.81 20.69 -0.35
N ALA A 272 10.58 20.62 0.16
CA ALA A 272 10.34 20.23 1.55
C ALA A 272 10.69 18.76 1.78
N ALA A 273 10.35 17.88 0.83
CA ALA A 273 10.67 16.45 0.91
C ALA A 273 12.19 16.20 0.94
N ASP A 274 12.99 16.92 0.15
CA ASP A 274 14.45 16.82 0.16
C ASP A 274 15.01 17.11 1.56
N LYS A 275 14.55 18.20 2.21
CA LYS A 275 14.99 18.57 3.57
C LYS A 275 14.67 17.50 4.60
N VAL A 276 13.43 16.99 4.58
CA VAL A 276 13.01 15.91 5.48
C VAL A 276 13.78 14.62 5.18
N ALA A 277 14.02 14.31 3.91
CA ALA A 277 14.72 13.10 3.47
C ALA A 277 16.18 13.05 3.92
N GLU A 278 16.89 14.19 3.84
CA GLU A 278 18.26 14.32 4.34
C GLU A 278 18.35 14.02 5.84
N GLU A 279 17.43 14.57 6.66
CA GLU A 279 17.41 14.37 8.11
C GLU A 279 17.13 12.91 8.52
N ILE A 280 16.21 12.23 7.83
CA ILE A 280 15.85 10.84 8.15
C ILE A 280 16.68 9.80 7.36
N LYS A 281 17.59 10.25 6.51
CA LYS A 281 18.53 9.44 5.73
C LYS A 281 17.82 8.43 4.82
N VAL A 282 17.00 8.92 3.92
CA VAL A 282 16.42 8.13 2.82
C VAL A 282 17.10 8.47 1.50
N GLU A 283 17.14 7.52 0.56
CA GLU A 283 17.91 7.60 -0.67
C GLU A 283 17.08 8.04 -1.88
N GLY A 284 15.76 8.17 -1.72
CA GLY A 284 14.88 8.60 -2.81
C GLY A 284 13.47 8.94 -2.37
N LEU A 285 12.81 9.71 -3.22
CA LEU A 285 11.41 10.10 -3.07
C LEU A 285 10.53 9.26 -3.99
N VAL A 286 9.30 9.01 -3.61
CA VAL A 286 8.33 8.27 -4.42
C VAL A 286 7.07 9.10 -4.60
N MET A 287 6.64 9.25 -5.85
CA MET A 287 5.42 9.95 -6.23
C MET A 287 4.48 9.06 -7.03
N GLY A 288 3.19 9.23 -6.85
CA GLY A 288 2.13 8.52 -7.58
C GLY A 288 1.78 9.13 -8.94
N ASP A 289 2.72 9.82 -9.61
CA ASP A 289 2.45 10.46 -10.90
C ASP A 289 2.37 9.43 -12.04
N ALA A 290 1.37 9.62 -12.95
CA ALA A 290 1.28 8.95 -14.24
C ALA A 290 1.31 9.97 -15.36
N VAL A 291 1.99 9.68 -16.49
CA VAL A 291 2.13 10.63 -17.60
C VAL A 291 0.77 11.07 -18.13
N ALA A 292 0.58 12.38 -18.25
CA ALA A 292 -0.59 13.02 -18.85
C ALA A 292 -1.93 12.78 -18.13
N GLN A 293 -1.93 12.21 -16.92
CA GLN A 293 -3.17 12.00 -16.17
C GLN A 293 -3.83 13.33 -15.79
N VAL A 294 -3.03 14.31 -15.35
CA VAL A 294 -3.47 15.68 -15.09
C VAL A 294 -2.46 16.69 -15.67
N SER A 295 -2.84 17.95 -15.74
CA SER A 295 -2.03 19.03 -16.36
C SER A 295 -0.62 19.17 -15.77
N SER A 296 -0.44 18.96 -14.46
CA SER A 296 0.88 19.00 -13.80
C SER A 296 1.75 17.79 -14.13
N GLN A 297 1.20 16.74 -14.74
CA GLN A 297 1.87 15.46 -15.05
C GLN A 297 2.21 15.30 -16.53
N THR A 298 2.16 16.37 -17.34
CA THR A 298 2.76 16.33 -18.68
C THR A 298 4.29 16.16 -18.55
N LEU A 299 4.94 15.55 -19.54
CA LEU A 299 6.41 15.35 -19.50
C LEU A 299 7.15 16.68 -19.31
N THR A 300 6.67 17.76 -19.95
CA THR A 300 7.26 19.10 -19.77
C THR A 300 7.17 19.54 -18.31
N ASN A 301 5.98 19.41 -17.70
CA ASN A 301 5.77 19.83 -16.31
C ASN A 301 6.51 18.92 -15.32
N LEU A 302 6.52 17.60 -15.55
CA LEU A 302 7.31 16.66 -14.73
C LEU A 302 8.81 17.03 -14.76
N ASN A 303 9.37 17.37 -15.93
CA ASN A 303 10.75 17.82 -16.02
C ASN A 303 10.99 19.12 -15.21
N VAL A 304 10.06 20.08 -15.26
CA VAL A 304 10.15 21.30 -14.44
C VAL A 304 10.02 20.99 -12.95
N VAL A 305 9.15 20.07 -12.57
CA VAL A 305 8.96 19.64 -11.17
C VAL A 305 10.23 18.96 -10.64
N ASP A 306 10.82 18.05 -11.40
CA ASP A 306 12.00 17.26 -10.96
C ASP A 306 13.24 18.14 -10.73
N ARG A 307 13.32 19.28 -11.41
CA ARG A 307 14.39 20.25 -11.19
C ARG A 307 14.39 20.92 -9.82
N ALA A 308 13.35 20.70 -9.03
CA ALA A 308 13.25 21.22 -7.67
C ALA A 308 13.88 20.29 -6.62
N SER A 309 14.25 19.05 -7.00
CA SER A 309 14.85 18.07 -6.10
C SER A 309 16.23 17.64 -6.56
N ASN A 310 17.12 17.35 -5.60
CA ASN A 310 18.42 16.74 -5.83
C ASN A 310 18.39 15.22 -5.65
N MET A 311 17.26 14.67 -5.23
CA MET A 311 17.09 13.24 -4.99
C MET A 311 16.52 12.52 -6.21
N VAL A 312 16.67 11.19 -6.24
CA VAL A 312 16.00 10.35 -7.22
C VAL A 312 14.49 10.37 -6.91
N VAL A 313 13.69 10.82 -7.88
CA VAL A 313 12.22 10.78 -7.78
C VAL A 313 11.68 9.57 -8.54
N LEU A 314 11.25 8.56 -7.80
CA LEU A 314 10.68 7.32 -8.33
C LEU A 314 9.19 7.50 -8.63
N ARG A 315 8.79 7.09 -9.84
CA ARG A 315 7.38 7.11 -10.28
C ARG A 315 6.95 5.73 -10.75
N PRO A 316 6.58 4.84 -9.84
CA PRO A 316 6.26 3.46 -10.21
C PRO A 316 5.04 3.33 -11.11
N LEU A 317 4.20 4.38 -11.19
CA LEU A 317 2.95 4.39 -11.97
C LEU A 317 3.10 5.09 -13.32
N ILE A 318 4.28 5.57 -13.68
CA ILE A 318 4.50 6.52 -14.79
C ILE A 318 3.86 6.10 -16.12
N ALA A 319 3.80 4.82 -16.41
CA ALA A 319 3.25 4.24 -17.63
C ALA A 319 1.90 3.49 -17.43
N MET A 320 1.32 3.56 -16.23
CA MET A 320 0.05 2.88 -15.93
C MET A 320 -1.14 3.77 -16.29
N ASP A 321 -2.20 3.18 -16.83
CA ASP A 321 -3.48 3.83 -16.95
C ASP A 321 -4.26 3.80 -15.62
N LYS A 322 -5.28 4.66 -15.50
CA LYS A 322 -6.09 4.79 -14.28
C LYS A 322 -6.80 3.48 -13.89
N GLN A 323 -7.21 2.68 -14.88
CA GLN A 323 -7.90 1.40 -14.62
C GLN A 323 -6.94 0.35 -14.05
N GLN A 324 -5.68 0.34 -14.48
CA GLN A 324 -4.66 -0.52 -13.91
C GLN A 324 -4.39 -0.15 -12.45
N ILE A 325 -4.28 1.14 -12.15
CA ILE A 325 -4.06 1.63 -10.79
C ILE A 325 -5.24 1.27 -9.88
N ILE A 326 -6.48 1.49 -10.33
CA ILE A 326 -7.69 1.13 -9.57
C ILE A 326 -7.77 -0.39 -9.32
N ARG A 327 -7.44 -1.23 -10.32
CA ARG A 327 -7.40 -2.69 -10.11
C ARG A 327 -6.42 -3.08 -9.03
N ILE A 328 -5.19 -2.54 -9.05
CA ILE A 328 -4.20 -2.82 -8.02
C ILE A 328 -4.71 -2.33 -6.66
N ALA A 329 -5.30 -1.14 -6.58
CA ALA A 329 -5.86 -0.62 -5.32
C ALA A 329 -6.96 -1.53 -4.76
N HIS A 330 -7.80 -2.09 -5.62
CA HIS A 330 -8.82 -3.07 -5.24
C HIS A 330 -8.17 -4.39 -4.74
N GLU A 331 -7.19 -4.92 -5.47
CA GLU A 331 -6.46 -6.15 -5.09
C GLU A 331 -5.75 -6.01 -3.74
N ILE A 332 -5.17 -4.85 -3.45
CA ILE A 332 -4.47 -4.60 -2.19
C ILE A 332 -5.38 -4.10 -1.06
N GLY A 333 -6.67 -3.85 -1.35
CA GLY A 333 -7.68 -3.46 -0.36
C GLY A 333 -7.66 -1.97 0.02
N THR A 334 -7.02 -1.08 -0.76
CA THR A 334 -7.01 0.37 -0.50
C THR A 334 -8.15 1.13 -1.18
N ASP A 335 -8.96 0.46 -2.02
CA ASP A 335 -10.06 1.08 -2.77
C ASP A 335 -11.09 1.77 -1.86
N SER A 336 -11.48 1.10 -0.76
CA SER A 336 -12.45 1.63 0.19
C SER A 336 -12.01 2.96 0.84
N TYR A 337 -10.71 3.10 1.10
CA TYR A 337 -10.13 4.32 1.64
C TYR A 337 -10.03 5.40 0.56
N ALA A 338 -9.44 5.05 -0.60
CA ALA A 338 -9.15 6.00 -1.66
C ALA A 338 -10.41 6.60 -2.30
N ARG A 339 -11.52 5.84 -2.34
CA ARG A 339 -12.80 6.28 -2.89
C ARG A 339 -13.38 7.47 -2.13
N ASN A 340 -13.15 7.52 -0.83
CA ASN A 340 -13.67 8.53 0.08
C ASN A 340 -12.67 9.66 0.36
N MET A 341 -11.50 9.66 -0.31
CA MET A 341 -10.46 10.65 -0.11
C MET A 341 -10.63 11.85 -1.04
N PRO A 342 -10.73 13.08 -0.51
CA PRO A 342 -10.79 14.29 -1.32
C PRO A 342 -9.50 14.56 -2.09
N GLU A 343 -9.60 15.07 -3.32
CA GLU A 343 -8.45 15.46 -4.14
C GLU A 343 -8.11 16.94 -3.96
N TYR A 344 -7.42 17.30 -2.88
CA TYR A 344 -7.07 18.69 -2.57
C TYR A 344 -6.11 19.33 -3.59
N CYS A 345 -5.17 18.58 -4.16
CA CYS A 345 -4.23 19.13 -5.15
C CYS A 345 -4.89 19.55 -6.47
N GLY A 346 -6.02 18.94 -6.83
CA GLY A 346 -6.76 19.26 -8.05
C GLY A 346 -7.52 20.58 -7.95
N VAL A 347 -7.96 20.93 -6.76
CA VAL A 347 -8.79 22.11 -6.47
C VAL A 347 -8.01 23.42 -6.73
N ILE A 348 -6.70 23.41 -6.55
CA ILE A 348 -5.83 24.61 -6.70
C ILE A 348 -5.57 24.94 -8.19
N SER A 349 -5.93 24.09 -9.16
CA SER A 349 -5.54 24.25 -10.55
C SER A 349 -6.57 25.00 -11.40
N GLN A 350 -6.33 26.29 -11.69
CA GLN A 350 -7.13 27.09 -12.62
C GLN A 350 -6.45 27.24 -13.98
N LYS A 351 -7.11 26.81 -15.07
CA LYS A 351 -6.58 26.90 -16.45
C LYS A 351 -5.06 26.66 -16.51
N PRO A 352 -4.58 25.53 -15.96
CA PRO A 352 -3.18 25.29 -15.71
C PRO A 352 -2.37 25.23 -17.00
N ALA A 353 -1.12 25.68 -16.94
CA ALA A 353 -0.18 25.52 -18.03
C ALA A 353 0.21 24.04 -18.18
N THR A 354 0.00 23.46 -19.36
CA THR A 354 0.42 22.09 -19.71
C THR A 354 1.87 22.03 -20.21
N ARG A 355 2.48 23.18 -20.47
CA ARG A 355 3.87 23.35 -20.91
C ARG A 355 4.49 24.53 -20.18
N ALA A 356 4.66 24.41 -18.88
CA ALA A 356 5.31 25.42 -18.06
C ALA A 356 6.79 25.54 -18.46
N LYS A 357 7.29 26.76 -18.53
CA LYS A 357 8.71 27.04 -18.80
C LYS A 357 9.43 27.20 -17.47
N LEU A 358 10.57 26.54 -17.32
CA LEU A 358 11.35 26.54 -16.08
C LEU A 358 11.69 27.95 -15.60
N ASP A 359 12.19 28.79 -16.49
CA ASP A 359 12.55 30.19 -16.22
C ASP A 359 11.38 31.00 -15.64
N ARG A 360 10.17 30.77 -16.15
CA ARG A 360 8.97 31.44 -15.65
C ARG A 360 8.50 30.93 -14.31
N VAL A 361 8.57 29.62 -14.12
CA VAL A 361 8.22 29.00 -12.85
C VAL A 361 9.20 29.42 -11.74
N GLU A 362 10.51 29.45 -12.04
CA GLU A 362 11.53 29.91 -11.10
C GLU A 362 11.41 31.42 -10.81
N TYR A 363 11.04 32.24 -11.79
CA TYR A 363 10.70 33.64 -11.56
C TYR A 363 9.52 33.80 -10.62
N ASP A 364 8.44 33.03 -10.82
CA ASP A 364 7.29 33.07 -9.92
C ASP A 364 7.66 32.62 -8.50
N GLU A 365 8.45 31.55 -8.37
CA GLU A 365 8.96 31.06 -7.07
C GLU A 365 9.85 32.09 -6.35
N SER A 366 10.65 32.87 -7.09
CA SER A 366 11.52 33.88 -6.51
C SER A 366 10.77 35.02 -5.82
N ARG A 367 9.46 35.14 -6.08
CA ARG A 367 8.59 36.13 -5.45
C ARG A 367 7.96 35.64 -4.13
N MET A 368 8.05 34.34 -3.88
CA MET A 368 7.56 33.73 -2.65
C MET A 368 8.48 34.04 -1.48
N ASP A 369 7.90 34.16 -0.29
CA ASP A 369 8.69 34.21 0.94
C ASP A 369 9.24 32.82 1.27
N PRO A 370 10.57 32.62 1.22
CA PRO A 370 11.17 31.32 1.51
C PRO A 370 10.96 30.86 2.97
N ALA A 371 10.75 31.80 3.89
CA ALA A 371 10.54 31.48 5.32
C ALA A 371 9.27 30.65 5.53
N VAL A 372 8.27 30.79 4.67
CA VAL A 372 7.01 30.02 4.78
C VAL A 372 7.25 28.52 4.58
N LEU A 373 8.09 28.11 3.63
CA LEU A 373 8.45 26.71 3.42
C LEU A 373 9.31 26.18 4.56
N GLU A 374 10.29 26.97 5.04
CA GLU A 374 11.15 26.60 6.16
C GLU A 374 10.32 26.36 7.43
N GLN A 375 9.36 27.25 7.71
CA GLN A 375 8.46 27.12 8.86
C GLN A 375 7.59 25.86 8.72
N ALA A 376 7.00 25.62 7.57
CA ALA A 376 6.19 24.40 7.33
C ALA A 376 7.00 23.11 7.59
N VAL A 377 8.25 23.05 7.17
CA VAL A 377 9.14 21.92 7.44
C VAL A 377 9.50 21.83 8.93
N ALA A 378 9.73 22.96 9.60
CA ALA A 378 10.03 23.00 11.03
C ALA A 378 8.86 22.54 11.90
N ASP A 379 7.62 22.89 11.51
CA ASP A 379 6.39 22.56 12.23
C ASP A 379 5.87 21.13 11.94
N ARG A 380 6.60 20.35 11.15
CA ARG A 380 6.22 18.97 10.85
C ARG A 380 6.09 18.12 12.11
N THR A 381 5.22 17.15 12.07
CA THR A 381 5.10 16.12 13.08
C THR A 381 5.60 14.78 12.55
N GLU A 382 6.26 14.00 13.39
CA GLU A 382 6.79 12.69 13.06
C GLU A 382 6.27 11.64 14.03
N THR A 383 5.68 10.57 13.51
CA THR A 383 5.16 9.47 14.32
C THR A 383 5.64 8.14 13.76
N ALA A 384 6.15 7.26 14.62
CA ALA A 384 6.43 5.88 14.21
C ALA A 384 5.11 5.13 13.97
N MET A 385 4.98 4.45 12.81
CA MET A 385 3.73 3.77 12.42
C MET A 385 3.22 2.81 13.51
N GLY A 386 4.10 2.07 14.17
CA GLY A 386 3.71 1.16 15.26
C GLY A 386 3.22 1.84 16.55
N ARG A 387 3.28 3.16 16.64
CA ARG A 387 2.79 3.96 17.77
C ARG A 387 1.67 4.92 17.37
N MET A 388 1.26 4.86 16.10
CA MET A 388 0.25 5.76 15.57
C MET A 388 -1.12 5.38 16.11
N MET A 389 -1.73 6.29 16.86
CA MET A 389 -3.13 6.20 17.25
C MET A 389 -3.97 6.89 16.18
N ILE A 390 -4.93 6.17 15.64
CA ILE A 390 -5.87 6.69 14.65
C ILE A 390 -7.23 6.70 15.32
N PRO A 391 -7.88 7.87 15.46
CA PRO A 391 -9.25 7.92 15.96
C PRO A 391 -10.16 7.06 15.06
N GLU A 392 -11.02 6.28 15.67
CA GLU A 392 -12.10 5.59 14.94
C GLU A 392 -13.15 6.64 14.55
N THR A 393 -12.93 7.34 13.45
CA THR A 393 -13.93 8.22 12.86
C THR A 393 -14.60 7.46 11.73
N THR A 394 -15.82 7.04 11.93
CA THR A 394 -16.67 6.48 10.88
C THR A 394 -17.31 7.64 10.15
N LEU A 395 -17.11 7.74 8.83
CA LEU A 395 -17.82 8.70 7.96
C LEU A 395 -19.35 8.48 7.98
N ASP A 396 -19.78 7.34 8.48
CA ASP A 396 -21.19 6.94 8.61
C ASP A 396 -21.92 7.66 9.75
N ASP A 397 -21.20 8.29 10.69
CA ASP A 397 -21.79 9.01 11.84
C ASP A 397 -22.16 10.46 11.53
N VAL A 398 -21.94 10.94 10.30
CA VAL A 398 -22.24 12.30 9.91
C VAL A 398 -23.67 12.41 9.37
N GLU A 399 -24.47 13.24 10.00
CA GLU A 399 -25.84 13.49 9.56
C GLU A 399 -25.89 14.27 8.25
N LEU A 400 -26.60 13.69 7.25
CA LEU A 400 -26.81 14.30 5.95
C LEU A 400 -28.17 15.01 5.93
N VAL A 401 -28.17 16.28 5.59
CA VAL A 401 -29.36 17.11 5.50
C VAL A 401 -29.63 17.46 4.05
N ASN A 402 -30.75 16.98 3.49
CA ASN A 402 -31.13 17.27 2.11
C ASN A 402 -31.90 18.60 1.99
N ILE A 403 -32.65 18.96 3.03
CA ILE A 403 -33.44 20.20 3.08
C ILE A 403 -33.06 20.92 4.38
N PRO A 404 -32.32 22.06 4.29
CA PRO A 404 -31.92 22.83 5.46
C PRO A 404 -33.13 23.43 6.19
N ALA A 405 -33.08 23.52 7.51
CA ALA A 405 -34.03 24.32 8.28
C ALA A 405 -33.80 25.82 8.03
N VAL A 406 -34.80 26.66 8.31
CA VAL A 406 -34.74 28.10 8.00
C VAL A 406 -33.56 28.82 8.68
N ASP A 407 -33.21 28.37 9.89
CA ASP A 407 -32.12 28.96 10.69
C ASP A 407 -30.75 28.33 10.46
N ASP A 408 -30.65 27.29 9.63
CA ASP A 408 -29.39 26.65 9.31
C ASP A 408 -28.52 27.56 8.45
N VAL A 409 -27.22 27.61 8.75
CA VAL A 409 -26.21 28.31 7.96
C VAL A 409 -25.43 27.31 7.13
N ILE A 410 -25.33 27.52 5.84
CA ILE A 410 -24.55 26.68 4.96
C ILE A 410 -23.12 27.24 4.87
N ILE A 411 -22.14 26.39 5.15
CA ILE A 411 -20.73 26.72 4.93
C ILE A 411 -20.27 26.05 3.63
N ASP A 412 -20.05 26.85 2.60
CA ASP A 412 -19.45 26.37 1.36
C ASP A 412 -17.94 26.23 1.58
N VAL A 413 -17.47 24.97 1.64
CA VAL A 413 -16.06 24.65 1.89
C VAL A 413 -15.24 24.54 0.60
N ARG A 414 -15.85 24.79 -0.56
CA ARG A 414 -15.16 24.73 -1.84
C ARG A 414 -14.11 25.84 -1.95
N HIS A 415 -13.19 25.65 -2.91
CA HIS A 415 -12.27 26.72 -3.27
C HIS A 415 -13.05 27.94 -3.81
N PRO A 416 -12.65 29.19 -3.51
CA PRO A 416 -13.34 30.39 -3.97
C PRO A 416 -13.62 30.42 -5.47
N ASP A 417 -12.75 29.82 -6.28
CA ASP A 417 -12.94 29.75 -7.72
C ASP A 417 -14.01 28.76 -8.18
N GLU A 418 -14.21 27.70 -7.43
CA GLU A 418 -15.32 26.75 -7.67
C GLU A 418 -16.65 27.40 -7.31
N GLU A 419 -16.65 28.08 -6.17
CA GLU A 419 -17.79 28.87 -5.73
C GLU A 419 -18.17 29.96 -6.74
N GLN A 420 -17.19 30.74 -7.24
CA GLN A 420 -17.44 31.78 -8.24
C GLN A 420 -17.98 31.26 -9.57
N ARG A 421 -17.56 30.05 -9.99
CA ARG A 421 -18.06 29.43 -11.24
C ARG A 421 -19.45 28.86 -11.12
N ALA A 422 -19.80 28.35 -9.96
CA ALA A 422 -21.08 27.74 -9.68
C ALA A 422 -21.53 28.14 -8.26
N PRO A 423 -21.96 29.40 -8.04
CA PRO A 423 -22.36 29.88 -6.73
C PRO A 423 -23.50 29.04 -6.16
N LEU A 424 -23.37 28.60 -4.91
CA LEU A 424 -24.48 27.99 -4.19
C LEU A 424 -25.44 29.09 -3.73
N THR A 425 -26.62 29.17 -4.32
CA THR A 425 -27.65 30.13 -3.95
C THR A 425 -28.85 29.39 -3.35
N LEU A 426 -29.19 29.73 -2.12
CA LEU A 426 -30.38 29.24 -1.44
C LEU A 426 -31.28 30.42 -1.12
N THR A 427 -32.58 30.21 -1.28
CA THR A 427 -33.58 31.30 -1.14
C THR A 427 -33.78 31.69 0.32
N ASN A 428 -33.65 30.72 1.25
CA ASN A 428 -34.09 30.88 2.64
C ASN A 428 -32.94 30.71 3.66
N ASN A 429 -31.75 30.32 3.24
CA ASN A 429 -30.64 30.06 4.13
C ASN A 429 -29.45 30.98 3.83
N GLN A 430 -28.77 31.37 4.87
CA GLN A 430 -27.49 32.08 4.76
C GLN A 430 -26.43 31.11 4.23
N VAL A 431 -25.70 31.52 3.20
CA VAL A 431 -24.50 30.81 2.72
C VAL A 431 -23.29 31.66 3.05
N ILE A 432 -22.32 31.07 3.72
CA ILE A 432 -21.01 31.69 3.99
C ILE A 432 -19.93 30.85 3.35
N ASN A 433 -18.91 31.49 2.82
CA ASN A 433 -17.78 30.82 2.18
C ASN A 433 -16.61 30.76 3.16
N ILE A 434 -16.30 29.55 3.58
CA ILE A 434 -15.10 29.26 4.38
C ILE A 434 -14.40 28.10 3.65
N PRO A 435 -13.38 28.39 2.83
CA PRO A 435 -12.66 27.36 2.11
C PRO A 435 -12.11 26.28 3.04
N PHE A 436 -12.07 25.05 2.58
CA PHE A 436 -11.67 23.90 3.39
C PHE A 436 -10.32 24.08 4.14
N TYR A 437 -9.40 24.82 3.56
CA TYR A 437 -8.08 25.09 4.15
C TYR A 437 -8.10 26.20 5.23
N GLU A 438 -9.19 26.92 5.37
CA GLU A 438 -9.39 27.93 6.46
C GLU A 438 -10.39 27.44 7.53
N LEU A 439 -11.14 26.36 7.24
CA LEU A 439 -12.25 25.91 8.06
C LEU A 439 -11.84 25.65 9.52
N ASN A 440 -10.72 24.97 9.74
CA ASN A 440 -10.25 24.61 11.08
C ASN A 440 -9.88 25.84 11.94
N GLN A 441 -9.41 26.91 11.31
CA GLN A 441 -9.07 28.15 12.02
C GLN A 441 -10.30 29.01 12.32
N GLN A 442 -11.33 28.92 11.47
CA GLN A 442 -12.52 29.77 11.58
C GLN A 442 -13.64 29.10 12.37
N VAL A 443 -13.65 27.76 12.47
CA VAL A 443 -14.71 27.03 13.18
C VAL A 443 -14.84 27.42 14.64
N GLU A 444 -13.73 27.70 15.32
CA GLU A 444 -13.69 28.13 16.70
C GLU A 444 -14.37 29.52 16.93
N GLN A 445 -14.52 30.29 15.86
CA GLN A 445 -15.15 31.61 15.87
C GLN A 445 -16.65 31.56 15.55
N LEU A 446 -17.16 30.38 15.16
CA LEU A 446 -18.56 30.19 14.85
C LEU A 446 -19.41 30.14 16.13
N ASP A 447 -20.67 30.59 16.02
CA ASP A 447 -21.62 30.56 17.12
C ASP A 447 -22.05 29.13 17.43
N SER A 448 -21.68 28.60 18.59
CA SER A 448 -21.98 27.23 19.01
C SER A 448 -23.48 26.93 19.16
N HIS A 449 -24.34 27.96 19.21
CA HIS A 449 -25.79 27.82 19.30
C HIS A 449 -26.50 27.71 17.94
N ARG A 450 -25.76 27.91 16.83
CA ARG A 450 -26.27 27.77 15.48
C ARG A 450 -25.90 26.44 14.87
N GLN A 451 -26.78 25.91 14.01
CA GLN A 451 -26.53 24.74 13.20
C GLN A 451 -25.83 25.14 11.90
N TYR A 452 -24.72 24.49 11.59
CA TYR A 452 -23.97 24.69 10.36
C TYR A 452 -23.99 23.44 9.50
N LEU A 453 -24.15 23.61 8.20
CA LEU A 453 -24.16 22.52 7.23
C LEU A 453 -23.04 22.73 6.23
N LEU A 454 -22.02 21.86 6.25
CA LEU A 454 -20.90 21.94 5.30
C LEU A 454 -21.34 21.47 3.91
N TYR A 455 -20.96 22.20 2.89
CA TYR A 455 -21.28 21.91 1.49
C TYR A 455 -20.04 21.83 0.61
N CYS A 456 -19.98 20.82 -0.27
CA CYS A 456 -19.13 20.77 -1.46
C CYS A 456 -19.84 19.98 -2.56
N ASP A 457 -19.47 20.18 -3.85
CA ASP A 457 -20.17 19.60 -4.99
C ASP A 457 -20.33 18.08 -4.94
N LYS A 458 -19.27 17.36 -4.52
CA LYS A 458 -19.26 15.89 -4.44
C LYS A 458 -19.66 15.32 -3.07
N GLY A 459 -19.91 16.15 -2.09
CA GLY A 459 -20.22 15.75 -0.73
C GLY A 459 -19.08 15.07 0.06
N THR A 460 -17.97 14.73 -0.59
CA THR A 460 -16.88 13.96 0.04
C THR A 460 -16.09 14.80 1.03
N MET A 461 -15.65 15.99 0.61
CA MET A 461 -14.87 16.91 1.44
C MET A 461 -15.68 17.39 2.64
N SER A 462 -16.94 17.79 2.43
CA SER A 462 -17.84 18.23 3.51
C SER A 462 -18.08 17.13 4.54
N ARG A 463 -18.24 15.85 4.14
CA ARG A 463 -18.41 14.72 5.07
C ARG A 463 -17.16 14.47 5.92
N VAL A 464 -15.98 14.49 5.30
CA VAL A 464 -14.71 14.27 6.01
C VAL A 464 -14.48 15.36 7.06
N HIS A 465 -14.69 16.63 6.68
CA HIS A 465 -14.55 17.75 7.63
C HIS A 465 -15.60 17.74 8.74
N ALA A 466 -16.89 17.47 8.40
CA ALA A 466 -17.94 17.39 9.40
C ALA A 466 -17.71 16.25 10.41
N GLY A 467 -17.31 15.06 9.92
CA GLY A 467 -16.99 13.93 10.79
C GLY A 467 -15.86 14.23 11.76
N HIS A 468 -14.85 14.96 11.29
CA HIS A 468 -13.74 15.36 12.14
C HIS A 468 -14.15 16.39 13.18
N LEU A 469 -14.81 17.47 12.77
CA LEU A 469 -15.27 18.53 13.68
C LEU A 469 -16.25 17.98 14.73
N LYS A 470 -17.08 17.02 14.36
CA LYS A 470 -17.92 16.29 15.31
C LYS A 470 -17.11 15.50 16.34
N ALA A 471 -16.02 14.82 15.90
CA ALA A 471 -15.13 14.11 16.81
C ALA A 471 -14.35 15.05 17.75
N GLU A 472 -14.18 16.31 17.38
CA GLU A 472 -13.61 17.39 18.23
C GLU A 472 -14.64 18.06 19.15
N GLY A 473 -15.93 17.63 19.08
CA GLY A 473 -16.98 18.12 19.95
C GLY A 473 -17.86 19.22 19.36
N HIS A 474 -17.77 19.46 18.05
CA HIS A 474 -18.65 20.38 17.32
C HIS A 474 -19.94 19.66 16.84
N ASP A 475 -20.84 19.34 17.77
CA ASP A 475 -22.09 18.62 17.48
C ASP A 475 -23.08 19.42 16.62
N ASN A 476 -22.86 20.72 16.48
CA ASN A 476 -23.67 21.64 15.68
C ASN A 476 -23.26 21.68 14.18
N ILE A 477 -22.42 20.74 13.74
CA ILE A 477 -21.97 20.66 12.34
C ILE A 477 -22.50 19.40 11.68
N LYS A 478 -23.18 19.56 10.54
CA LYS A 478 -23.72 18.50 9.70
C LYS A 478 -23.29 18.71 8.24
N VAL A 479 -23.81 17.92 7.31
CA VAL A 479 -23.52 18.06 5.88
C VAL A 479 -24.76 18.37 5.09
N TYR A 480 -24.70 19.41 4.27
CA TYR A 480 -25.70 19.68 3.26
C TYR A 480 -25.43 18.81 2.01
N ALA A 481 -26.37 17.95 1.70
CA ALA A 481 -26.33 17.05 0.55
C ALA A 481 -27.60 17.26 -0.27
N PRO A 482 -27.66 18.29 -1.13
CA PRO A 482 -28.81 18.47 -2.04
C PRO A 482 -28.98 17.21 -2.90
N GLY A 483 -30.25 16.75 -3.03
CA GLY A 483 -30.61 15.54 -3.78
C GLY A 483 -30.36 15.64 -5.29
#